data_09eb466b38f2cfde1060b0e7475559c5
#
_entry.id   09eb466b38f2cfde1060b0e7475559c5
#
_cell.length_a   1.000
_cell.length_b   1.000
_cell.length_c   1.000
_cell.angle_alpha   90.00
_cell.angle_beta   90.00
_cell.angle_gamma   90.00
#
_symmetry.space_group_name_H-M   'P 1'
#
loop_
_entity.id
_entity.type
_entity.pdbx_description
1 polymer ?
#
loop_
_entity_poly.entity_id
_entity_poly.type
_entity_poly.pdbx_seq_one_letter_code
_entity_poly.pdbx_strand_id
1 'polypeptide(L)'
;VYKAELKATAVAKSAYFSQLEANQAEANRASMAAQNKMDERRTAAKFNMQSQLANSIQAQGEMLATGKAGQSFLLNAMQAERDLGFEIAQIEQSLYDARRAAGIEAEGIALDQQSANVGAWNNLPADPLSPMASFMPIKPIKAQGPSGLALAGNLISSAAGATGTGLSTYSTIKDLG
;
A
#
# COMPACT_ATOMS: atom_id res chain seq x y z
N VAL A 1 36.97 -34.04 -13.48
CA VAL A 1 35.66 -33.60 -13.99
C VAL A 1 34.72 -33.40 -12.82
N TYR A 2 34.33 -34.40 -12.03
CA TYR A 2 33.36 -34.34 -10.94
C TYR A 2 33.62 -33.27 -9.86
N LYS A 3 34.88 -33.08 -9.42
CA LYS A 3 35.25 -32.03 -8.46
C LYS A 3 35.08 -30.59 -9.04
N ALA A 4 35.28 -30.41 -10.34
CA ALA A 4 35.07 -29.13 -10.99
C ALA A 4 33.58 -28.81 -11.11
N GLU A 5 32.75 -29.81 -11.40
CA GLU A 5 31.30 -29.69 -11.46
C GLU A 5 30.70 -29.39 -10.07
N LEU A 6 31.19 -30.02 -9.01
CA LEU A 6 30.77 -29.69 -7.64
C LEU A 6 31.09 -28.24 -7.25
N LYS A 7 32.27 -27.73 -7.66
CA LYS A 7 32.61 -26.32 -7.41
C LYS A 7 31.72 -25.38 -8.20
N ALA A 8 31.44 -25.68 -9.46
CA ALA A 8 30.57 -24.91 -10.31
C ALA A 8 29.14 -24.85 -9.73
N THR A 9 28.63 -25.98 -9.26
CA THR A 9 27.30 -26.07 -8.63
C THR A 9 27.26 -25.29 -7.32
N ALA A 10 28.34 -25.34 -6.50
CA ALA A 10 28.39 -24.55 -5.26
C ALA A 10 28.40 -23.07 -5.54
N VAL A 11 29.13 -22.59 -6.57
CA VAL A 11 29.13 -21.21 -7.00
C VAL A 11 27.75 -20.79 -7.53
N ALA A 12 27.12 -21.65 -8.33
CA ALA A 12 25.77 -21.38 -8.84
C ALA A 12 24.73 -21.29 -7.71
N LYS A 13 24.81 -22.13 -6.69
CA LYS A 13 23.97 -22.08 -5.50
C LYS A 13 24.18 -20.80 -4.70
N SER A 14 25.43 -20.36 -4.51
CA SER A 14 25.69 -19.09 -3.84
C SER A 14 25.16 -17.90 -4.63
N ALA A 15 25.32 -17.90 -5.95
CA ALA A 15 24.75 -16.87 -6.83
C ALA A 15 23.20 -16.83 -6.77
N TYR A 16 22.58 -18.01 -6.72
CA TYR A 16 21.13 -18.12 -6.54
C TYR A 16 20.66 -17.46 -5.23
N PHE A 17 21.32 -17.76 -4.10
CA PHE A 17 20.94 -17.13 -2.83
C PHE A 17 21.16 -15.61 -2.85
N SER A 18 22.25 -15.14 -3.43
CA SER A 18 22.46 -13.68 -3.62
C SER A 18 21.39 -13.04 -4.50
N GLN A 19 20.91 -13.76 -5.53
CA GLN A 19 19.82 -13.30 -6.38
C GLN A 19 18.50 -13.23 -5.62
N LEU A 20 18.20 -14.23 -4.76
CA LEU A 20 17.01 -14.18 -3.91
C LEU A 20 17.03 -13.00 -2.94
N GLU A 21 18.19 -12.72 -2.33
CA GLU A 21 18.36 -11.55 -1.45
C GLU A 21 18.17 -10.24 -2.23
N ALA A 22 18.71 -10.14 -3.44
CA ALA A 22 18.53 -8.98 -4.31
C ALA A 22 17.06 -8.78 -4.68
N ASN A 23 16.36 -9.84 -5.11
CA ASN A 23 14.94 -9.79 -5.45
C ASN A 23 14.08 -9.38 -4.23
N GLN A 24 14.42 -9.89 -3.04
CA GLN A 24 13.75 -9.51 -1.80
C GLN A 24 13.99 -8.02 -1.46
N ALA A 25 15.22 -7.56 -1.61
CA ALA A 25 15.57 -6.16 -1.35
C ALA A 25 14.85 -5.22 -2.33
N GLU A 26 14.73 -5.61 -3.59
CA GLU A 26 13.99 -4.85 -4.61
C GLU A 26 12.49 -4.78 -4.30
N ALA A 27 11.86 -5.90 -3.98
CA ALA A 27 10.46 -5.96 -3.58
C ALA A 27 10.19 -5.11 -2.32
N ASN A 28 11.09 -5.13 -1.34
CA ASN A 28 10.98 -4.30 -0.14
C ASN A 28 11.07 -2.80 -0.48
N ARG A 29 11.99 -2.40 -1.36
CA ARG A 29 12.11 -1.01 -1.80
C ARG A 29 10.86 -0.54 -2.55
N ALA A 30 10.34 -1.37 -3.46
CA ALA A 30 9.13 -1.07 -4.19
C ALA A 30 7.92 -0.93 -3.24
N SER A 31 7.79 -1.82 -2.26
CA SER A 31 6.75 -1.75 -1.23
C SER A 31 6.84 -0.48 -0.38
N MET A 32 8.06 -0.10 0.04
CA MET A 32 8.27 1.15 0.78
C MET A 32 7.93 2.38 -0.07
N ALA A 33 8.28 2.39 -1.35
CA ALA A 33 7.93 3.47 -2.26
C ALA A 33 6.41 3.60 -2.44
N ALA A 34 5.69 2.48 -2.57
CA ALA A 34 4.23 2.47 -2.65
C ALA A 34 3.58 2.99 -1.35
N GLN A 35 4.11 2.62 -0.18
CA GLN A 35 3.67 3.14 1.12
C GLN A 35 3.88 4.64 1.24
N ASN A 36 5.08 5.13 0.92
CA ASN A 36 5.38 6.56 0.98
C ASN A 36 4.44 7.38 0.09
N LYS A 37 4.19 6.91 -1.13
CA LYS A 37 3.24 7.52 -2.07
C LYS A 37 1.82 7.57 -1.50
N MET A 38 1.39 6.53 -0.77
CA MET A 38 0.10 6.52 -0.08
C MET A 38 0.05 7.52 1.08
N ASP A 39 1.12 7.63 1.86
CA ASP A 39 1.19 8.54 2.99
C ASP A 39 1.23 10.01 2.52
N GLU A 40 1.92 10.29 1.41
CA GLU A 40 1.88 11.59 0.74
C GLU A 40 0.44 11.95 0.30
N ARG A 41 -0.27 11.03 -0.36
CA ARG A 41 -1.66 11.24 -0.77
C ARG A 41 -2.59 11.46 0.41
N ARG A 42 -2.42 10.71 1.50
CA ARG A 42 -3.20 10.90 2.74
C ARG A 42 -2.94 12.28 3.34
N THR A 43 -1.68 12.70 3.36
CA THR A 43 -1.29 14.01 3.90
C THR A 43 -1.87 15.12 3.04
N ALA A 44 -1.77 15.02 1.72
CA ALA A 44 -2.36 15.97 0.80
C ALA A 44 -3.89 16.06 0.95
N ALA A 45 -4.57 14.91 1.08
CA ALA A 45 -6.01 14.87 1.28
C ALA A 45 -6.43 15.53 2.59
N LYS A 46 -5.71 15.27 3.70
CA LYS A 46 -5.97 15.95 4.99
C LYS A 46 -5.79 17.47 4.88
N PHE A 47 -4.76 17.90 4.18
CA PHE A 47 -4.49 19.32 3.97
C PHE A 47 -5.60 19.98 3.14
N ASN A 48 -6.06 19.32 2.09
CA ASN A 48 -7.17 19.78 1.27
C ASN A 48 -8.47 19.86 2.07
N MET A 49 -8.79 18.83 2.88
CA MET A 49 -9.96 18.87 3.76
C MET A 49 -9.90 20.05 4.75
N GLN A 50 -8.75 20.27 5.38
CA GLN A 50 -8.57 21.38 6.31
C GLN A 50 -8.71 22.74 5.60
N SER A 51 -8.16 22.86 4.39
CA SER A 51 -8.29 24.08 3.59
C SER A 51 -9.74 24.36 3.21
N GLN A 52 -10.48 23.33 2.78
CA GLN A 52 -11.90 23.49 2.44
C GLN A 52 -12.74 23.85 3.66
N LEU A 53 -12.45 23.24 4.81
CA LEU A 53 -13.13 23.58 6.06
C LEU A 53 -12.84 25.03 6.47
N ALA A 54 -11.58 25.47 6.39
CA ALA A 54 -11.20 26.86 6.70
C ALA A 54 -11.89 27.86 5.76
N ASN A 55 -11.94 27.57 4.45
CA ASN A 55 -12.62 28.39 3.47
C ASN A 55 -14.13 28.47 3.75
N SER A 56 -14.76 27.36 4.13
CA SER A 56 -16.18 27.33 4.49
C SER A 56 -16.47 28.17 5.73
N ILE A 57 -15.64 28.07 6.77
CA ILE A 57 -15.76 28.86 8.01
C ILE A 57 -15.59 30.35 7.69
N GLN A 58 -14.60 30.71 6.87
CA GLN A 58 -14.38 32.09 6.45
C GLN A 58 -15.59 32.63 5.67
N ALA A 59 -16.09 31.85 4.69
CA ALA A 59 -17.27 32.27 3.92
C ALA A 59 -18.52 32.49 4.80
N GLN A 60 -18.75 31.62 5.78
CA GLN A 60 -19.82 31.78 6.77
C GLN A 60 -19.60 33.02 7.64
N GLY A 61 -18.37 33.29 8.07
CA GLY A 61 -18.00 34.46 8.84
C GLY A 61 -18.26 35.77 8.04
N GLU A 62 -17.87 35.80 6.77
CA GLU A 62 -18.14 36.94 5.88
C GLU A 62 -19.64 37.16 5.66
N MET A 63 -20.43 36.09 5.50
CA MET A 63 -21.89 36.21 5.40
C MET A 63 -22.51 36.82 6.67
N LEU A 64 -22.03 36.40 7.84
CA LEU A 64 -22.49 36.97 9.13
C LEU A 64 -22.08 38.43 9.27
N ALA A 65 -20.88 38.81 8.87
CA ALA A 65 -20.37 40.17 8.95
C ALA A 65 -21.12 41.15 8.05
N THR A 66 -21.70 40.70 6.93
CA THR A 66 -22.51 41.54 6.04
C THR A 66 -23.89 41.88 6.58
N GLY A 67 -24.28 41.38 7.75
CA GLY A 67 -25.56 41.69 8.40
C GLY A 67 -26.79 41.19 7.64
N LYS A 68 -26.61 40.35 6.63
CA LYS A 68 -27.72 39.73 5.89
C LYS A 68 -28.35 38.67 6.80
N ALA A 69 -29.45 39.02 7.43
CA ALA A 69 -30.30 38.13 8.21
C ALA A 69 -31.52 37.73 7.37
N GLY A 70 -32.02 36.52 7.52
CA GLY A 70 -33.24 36.07 6.92
C GLY A 70 -33.13 34.81 6.06
N GLN A 71 -34.20 34.55 5.31
CA GLN A 71 -34.36 33.29 4.56
C GLN A 71 -33.27 33.08 3.48
N SER A 72 -32.76 34.15 2.88
CA SER A 72 -31.65 34.09 1.91
C SER A 72 -30.31 33.72 2.53
N PHE A 73 -30.07 34.11 3.79
CA PHE A 73 -28.89 33.71 4.54
C PHE A 73 -28.91 32.21 4.82
N LEU A 74 -30.04 31.67 5.29
CA LEU A 74 -30.20 30.23 5.54
C LEU A 74 -30.00 29.41 4.27
N LEU A 75 -30.56 29.84 3.13
CA LEU A 75 -30.38 29.15 1.86
C LEU A 75 -28.92 29.13 1.40
N ASN A 76 -28.21 30.26 1.52
CA ASN A 76 -26.80 30.33 1.15
C ASN A 76 -25.90 29.48 2.10
N ALA A 77 -26.19 29.48 3.40
CA ALA A 77 -25.47 28.63 4.37
C ALA A 77 -25.69 27.15 4.07
N MET A 78 -26.92 26.71 3.81
CA MET A 78 -27.21 25.32 3.43
C MET A 78 -26.54 24.92 2.10
N GLN A 79 -26.47 25.86 1.14
CA GLN A 79 -25.75 25.58 -0.10
C GLN A 79 -24.25 25.43 0.11
N ALA A 80 -23.64 26.31 0.92
CA ALA A 80 -22.22 26.20 1.26
C ALA A 80 -21.88 24.91 2.02
N GLU A 81 -22.75 24.47 2.94
CA GLU A 81 -22.59 23.19 3.63
C GLU A 81 -22.70 22.00 2.67
N ARG A 82 -23.64 22.06 1.73
CA ARG A 82 -23.81 21.03 0.71
C ARG A 82 -22.60 20.95 -0.21
N ASP A 83 -22.06 22.07 -0.65
CA ASP A 83 -20.90 22.15 -1.52
C ASP A 83 -19.67 21.62 -0.80
N LEU A 84 -19.45 21.98 0.48
CA LEU A 84 -18.41 21.44 1.32
C LEU A 84 -18.53 19.91 1.48
N GLY A 85 -19.75 19.43 1.73
CA GLY A 85 -20.02 17.99 1.83
C GLY A 85 -19.67 17.24 0.54
N PHE A 86 -19.96 17.82 -0.60
CA PHE A 86 -19.63 17.26 -1.90
C PHE A 86 -18.11 17.21 -2.15
N GLU A 87 -17.39 18.30 -1.83
CA GLU A 87 -15.93 18.35 -1.96
C GLU A 87 -15.23 17.36 -1.04
N ILE A 88 -15.68 17.23 0.21
CA ILE A 88 -15.15 16.22 1.13
C ILE A 88 -15.40 14.81 0.59
N ALA A 89 -16.59 14.53 0.06
CA ALA A 89 -16.90 13.22 -0.53
C ALA A 89 -16.01 12.90 -1.73
N GLN A 90 -15.67 13.90 -2.56
CA GLN A 90 -14.71 13.72 -3.67
C GLN A 90 -13.30 13.37 -3.16
N ILE A 91 -12.83 14.03 -2.10
CA ILE A 91 -11.53 13.75 -1.49
C ILE A 91 -11.52 12.33 -0.92
N GLU A 92 -12.57 11.93 -0.23
CA GLU A 92 -12.71 10.57 0.31
C GLU A 92 -12.74 9.51 -0.81
N GLN A 93 -13.48 9.76 -1.88
CA GLN A 93 -13.51 8.87 -3.04
C GLN A 93 -12.13 8.74 -3.67
N SER A 94 -11.40 9.84 -3.84
CA SER A 94 -10.05 9.83 -4.39
C SER A 94 -9.07 9.03 -3.51
N LEU A 95 -9.21 9.10 -2.18
CA LEU A 95 -8.44 8.30 -1.23
C LEU A 95 -8.80 6.82 -1.30
N TYR A 96 -10.08 6.50 -1.47
CA TYR A 96 -10.52 5.12 -1.65
C TYR A 96 -9.92 4.51 -2.92
N ASP A 97 -9.98 5.23 -4.03
CA ASP A 97 -9.41 4.78 -5.30
C ASP A 97 -7.89 4.64 -5.22
N ALA A 98 -7.21 5.57 -4.53
CA ALA A 98 -5.79 5.49 -4.28
C ALA A 98 -5.40 4.26 -3.43
N ARG A 99 -6.21 3.91 -2.41
CA ARG A 99 -6.00 2.69 -1.61
C ARG A 99 -6.17 1.43 -2.44
N ARG A 100 -7.19 1.39 -3.28
CA ARG A 100 -7.41 0.28 -4.19
C ARG A 100 -6.25 0.12 -5.17
N ALA A 101 -5.78 1.22 -5.76
CA ALA A 101 -4.63 1.20 -6.65
C ALA A 101 -3.36 0.72 -5.94
N ALA A 102 -3.10 1.16 -4.69
CA ALA A 102 -1.97 0.69 -3.89
C ALA A 102 -2.06 -0.80 -3.56
N GLY A 103 -3.27 -1.34 -3.36
CA GLY A 103 -3.48 -2.78 -3.18
C GLY A 103 -3.08 -3.58 -4.42
N ILE A 104 -3.48 -3.13 -5.60
CA ILE A 104 -3.12 -3.74 -6.88
C ILE A 104 -1.60 -3.64 -7.12
N GLU A 105 -0.98 -2.49 -6.81
CA GLU A 105 0.46 -2.28 -6.93
C GLU A 105 1.23 -3.24 -6.00
N ALA A 106 0.77 -3.44 -4.76
CA ALA A 106 1.38 -4.38 -3.81
C ALA A 106 1.26 -5.84 -4.29
N GLU A 107 0.14 -6.23 -4.88
CA GLU A 107 -0.04 -7.54 -5.48
C GLU A 107 0.90 -7.73 -6.68
N GLY A 108 1.04 -6.71 -7.54
CA GLY A 108 2.00 -6.70 -8.65
C GLY A 108 3.43 -6.93 -8.17
N ILE A 109 3.89 -6.19 -7.16
CA ILE A 109 5.23 -6.34 -6.57
C ILE A 109 5.46 -7.79 -6.07
N ALA A 110 4.46 -8.41 -5.44
CA ALA A 110 4.56 -9.78 -4.95
C ALA A 110 4.66 -10.80 -6.10
N LEU A 111 3.90 -10.61 -7.16
CA LEU A 111 3.94 -11.46 -8.35
C LEU A 111 5.27 -11.31 -9.10
N ASP A 112 5.80 -10.10 -9.22
CA ASP A 112 7.10 -9.83 -9.85
C ASP A 112 8.23 -10.48 -9.06
N GLN A 113 8.21 -10.37 -7.73
CA GLN A 113 9.18 -11.06 -6.87
C GLN A 113 9.10 -12.57 -7.03
N GLN A 114 7.87 -13.13 -7.06
CA GLN A 114 7.68 -14.56 -7.27
C GLN A 114 8.21 -15.01 -8.63
N SER A 115 7.92 -14.27 -9.67
CA SER A 115 8.40 -14.54 -11.03
C SER A 115 9.93 -14.48 -11.11
N ALA A 116 10.55 -13.46 -10.51
CA ALA A 116 12.01 -13.33 -10.43
C ALA A 116 12.66 -14.49 -9.67
N ASN A 117 12.04 -14.96 -8.58
CA ASN A 117 12.54 -16.09 -7.82
C ASN A 117 12.41 -17.41 -8.59
N VAL A 118 11.31 -17.61 -9.33
CA VAL A 118 11.14 -18.76 -10.23
C VAL A 118 12.18 -18.73 -11.35
N GLY A 119 12.43 -17.55 -11.94
CA GLY A 119 13.47 -17.37 -12.94
C GLY A 119 14.85 -17.71 -12.41
N ALA A 120 15.19 -17.26 -11.20
CA ALA A 120 16.45 -17.59 -10.55
C ALA A 120 16.59 -19.12 -10.28
N TRP A 121 15.49 -19.76 -9.88
CA TRP A 121 15.45 -21.20 -9.66
C TRP A 121 15.68 -21.99 -10.95
N ASN A 122 15.03 -21.60 -12.04
CA ASN A 122 15.15 -22.28 -13.34
C ASN A 122 16.56 -22.19 -13.94
N ASN A 123 17.36 -21.21 -13.50
CA ASN A 123 18.74 -21.04 -13.93
C ASN A 123 19.76 -21.86 -13.09
N LEU A 124 19.29 -22.57 -12.05
CA LEU A 124 20.16 -23.44 -11.27
C LEU A 124 20.56 -24.68 -12.08
N PRO A 125 21.86 -24.97 -12.21
CA PRO A 125 22.29 -26.21 -12.81
C PRO A 125 21.87 -27.40 -11.95
N ALA A 126 21.51 -28.51 -12.58
CA ALA A 126 21.24 -29.75 -11.88
C ALA A 126 22.48 -30.19 -11.09
N ASP A 127 22.28 -30.71 -9.87
CA ASP A 127 23.40 -31.27 -9.09
C ASP A 127 24.08 -32.42 -9.87
N PRO A 128 25.43 -32.42 -9.96
CA PRO A 128 26.12 -33.47 -10.65
C PRO A 128 25.88 -34.81 -9.94
N LEU A 129 25.45 -35.79 -10.71
CA LEU A 129 25.22 -37.15 -10.20
C LEU A 129 26.54 -37.74 -9.72
N SER A 130 26.63 -38.02 -8.42
CA SER A 130 27.70 -38.84 -7.90
C SER A 130 27.61 -40.25 -8.52
N PRO A 131 28.71 -40.86 -8.95
CA PRO A 131 28.71 -42.22 -9.50
C PRO A 131 28.09 -43.27 -8.57
N MET A 132 27.82 -42.93 -7.32
CA MET A 132 27.25 -43.83 -6.30
C MET A 132 26.04 -43.24 -5.56
N ALA A 133 25.53 -42.06 -5.94
CA ALA A 133 24.40 -41.45 -5.23
C ALA A 133 23.09 -41.92 -5.84
N SER A 134 22.32 -42.63 -5.08
CA SER A 134 20.91 -42.88 -5.33
C SER A 134 20.16 -41.54 -5.42
N PHE A 135 19.31 -41.42 -6.41
CA PHE A 135 18.42 -40.25 -6.59
C PHE A 135 17.65 -39.96 -5.30
N MET A 136 18.03 -38.94 -4.57
CA MET A 136 17.14 -38.34 -3.59
C MET A 136 16.47 -37.15 -4.25
N PRO A 137 15.14 -37.14 -4.39
CA PRO A 137 14.44 -35.94 -4.87
C PRO A 137 14.72 -34.80 -3.90
N ILE A 138 15.32 -33.73 -4.40
CA ILE A 138 15.53 -32.51 -3.63
C ILE A 138 14.14 -31.95 -3.33
N LYS A 139 13.74 -32.02 -2.05
CA LYS A 139 12.52 -31.34 -1.62
C LYS A 139 12.68 -29.84 -1.93
N PRO A 140 11.72 -29.21 -2.64
CA PRO A 140 11.79 -27.78 -2.87
C PRO A 140 11.87 -27.08 -1.50
N ILE A 141 12.96 -26.35 -1.29
CA ILE A 141 13.08 -25.48 -0.12
C ILE A 141 12.02 -24.40 -0.34
N LYS A 142 10.91 -24.49 0.39
CA LYS A 142 9.96 -23.38 0.47
C LYS A 142 10.74 -22.21 1.04
N ALA A 143 11.11 -21.25 0.20
CA ALA A 143 11.55 -19.96 0.67
C ALA A 143 10.40 -19.39 1.52
N GLN A 144 10.54 -19.45 2.85
CA GLN A 144 9.66 -18.75 3.78
C GLN A 144 10.06 -17.28 3.76
N GLY A 145 9.81 -16.64 2.62
CA GLY A 145 9.66 -15.18 2.62
C GLY A 145 8.27 -14.84 3.19
N PRO A 146 8.06 -13.67 3.78
CA PRO A 146 6.73 -13.23 4.14
C PRO A 146 5.88 -13.35 2.88
N SER A 147 4.83 -14.19 2.94
CA SER A 147 3.93 -14.37 1.82
C SER A 147 3.45 -12.98 1.38
N GLY A 148 3.51 -12.66 0.10
CA GLY A 148 3.03 -11.38 -0.42
C GLY A 148 1.61 -11.05 0.05
N LEU A 149 0.83 -12.09 0.37
CA LEU A 149 -0.45 -12.02 1.05
C LEU A 149 -0.36 -11.43 2.48
N ALA A 150 0.72 -11.71 3.23
CA ALA A 150 0.90 -11.12 4.57
C ALA A 150 1.30 -9.64 4.46
N LEU A 151 2.07 -9.27 3.43
CA LEU A 151 2.41 -7.88 3.16
C LEU A 151 1.19 -7.08 2.69
N ALA A 152 0.40 -7.64 1.77
CA ALA A 152 -0.86 -7.07 1.32
C ALA A 152 -1.88 -7.01 2.47
N GLY A 153 -1.95 -8.04 3.31
CA GLY A 153 -2.80 -8.07 4.50
C GLY A 153 -2.43 -6.99 5.52
N ASN A 154 -1.13 -6.75 5.76
CA ASN A 154 -0.67 -5.67 6.64
C ASN A 154 -0.93 -4.27 6.06
N LEU A 155 -0.82 -4.10 4.74
CA LEU A 155 -1.17 -2.85 4.07
C LEU A 155 -2.68 -2.57 4.15
N ILE A 156 -3.51 -3.60 3.96
CA ILE A 156 -4.96 -3.49 4.05
C ILE A 156 -5.42 -3.29 5.50
N SER A 157 -4.84 -4.00 6.48
CA SER A 157 -5.19 -3.87 7.90
C SER A 157 -4.77 -2.53 8.49
N SER A 158 -3.60 -1.98 8.09
CA SER A 158 -3.19 -0.64 8.49
C SER A 158 -4.08 0.46 7.89
N ALA A 159 -4.63 0.21 6.68
CA ALA A 159 -5.60 1.10 6.05
C ALA A 159 -6.99 1.02 6.71
N ALA A 160 -7.44 -0.19 7.09
CA ALA A 160 -8.73 -0.39 7.76
C ALA A 160 -8.74 0.13 9.21
N GLY A 161 -7.60 0.03 9.93
CA GLY A 161 -7.45 0.58 11.27
C GLY A 161 -7.57 2.10 11.34
N ALA A 162 -7.16 2.82 10.27
CA ALA A 162 -7.27 4.27 10.22
C ALA A 162 -8.71 4.78 9.98
N THR A 163 -9.59 3.95 9.42
CA THR A 163 -11.00 4.33 9.19
C THR A 163 -11.88 4.12 10.43
N GLY A 164 -11.52 3.16 11.29
CA GLY A 164 -12.26 2.89 12.53
C GLY A 164 -12.19 4.03 13.55
N THR A 165 -11.06 4.71 13.66
CA THR A 165 -10.88 5.83 14.59
C THR A 165 -11.55 7.13 14.12
N GLY A 166 -11.69 7.35 12.80
CA GLY A 166 -12.38 8.53 12.26
C GLY A 166 -13.89 8.49 12.45
N LEU A 167 -14.50 7.32 12.29
CA LEU A 167 -15.94 7.15 12.46
C LEU A 167 -16.39 7.19 13.94
N SER A 168 -15.55 6.71 14.87
CA SER A 168 -15.86 6.77 16.29
C SER A 168 -15.82 8.20 16.85
N THR A 169 -14.94 9.05 16.33
CA THR A 169 -14.89 10.48 16.70
C THR A 169 -16.09 11.25 16.18
N TYR A 170 -16.61 10.90 15.00
CA TYR A 170 -17.78 11.55 14.43
C TYR A 170 -19.09 11.21 15.19
N SER A 171 -19.23 9.96 15.65
CA SER A 171 -20.38 9.57 16.48
C SER A 171 -20.36 10.24 17.86
N THR A 172 -19.17 10.43 18.47
CA THR A 172 -19.03 11.07 19.79
C THR A 172 -19.36 12.56 19.75
N ILE A 173 -19.10 13.24 18.62
CA ILE A 173 -19.46 14.66 18.44
C ILE A 173 -20.97 14.83 18.24
N LYS A 174 -21.64 13.86 17.65
CA LYS A 174 -23.11 13.92 17.41
C LYS A 174 -23.93 13.71 18.68
N ASP A 175 -23.39 12.97 19.66
CA ASP A 175 -24.06 12.72 20.96
C ASP A 175 -23.83 13.84 21.99
N LEU A 176 -23.02 14.87 21.68
CA LEU A 176 -22.74 16.03 22.53
C LEU A 176 -23.52 17.31 22.16
N GLY A 177 -24.39 17.26 21.17
CA GLY A 177 -25.31 18.34 20.75
C GLY A 177 -26.75 17.99 20.99
#